data_b80fed20d8670c248f2d8481dc83ee2c
#
_entry.id   b80fed20d8670c248f2d8481dc83ee2c
#
_cell.length_a   1.000
_cell.length_b   1.000
_cell.length_c   1.000
_cell.angle_alpha   90.00
_cell.angle_beta   90.00
_cell.angle_gamma   90.00
#
_symmetry.space_group_name_H-M   'P 1'
#
loop_
_entity.id
_entity.type
_entity.pdbx_description
1 polymer ?
#
loop_
_entity_poly.entity_id
_entity_poly.type
_entity_poly.pdbx_seq_one_letter_code
_entity_poly.pdbx_strand_id
1 'polypeptide(L)'
;MIVTARVVHAADAVEINTYEQLREIDSDSSQLQTDAIQVICEALGAQQNEVTNITVLKKGMTNRSFLFSCKDKKYIMRIPGEGTDQLINRRQEAAVYQTIAGRRICDEIAYINPENGYKITEYLEGARVCDAENEEDLQKCMKKLREFHGQKLRVDHSFDLFGQMEYYESLWEGTPSAYKDYEKTKAHVLQLKDYIEANAGEWVLTHIDAV
;
A
#
# COMPACT_ATOMS: atom_id res chain seq x y z
N MET A 1 -10.65 29.79 11.13
CA MET A 1 -10.08 29.13 12.31
C MET A 1 -9.01 30.04 12.88
N ILE A 2 -9.17 30.52 14.13
CA ILE A 2 -8.17 31.36 14.79
C ILE A 2 -7.23 30.42 15.54
N VAL A 3 -5.96 30.40 15.16
CA VAL A 3 -4.91 29.62 15.84
C VAL A 3 -4.20 30.55 16.80
N THR A 4 -4.29 30.26 18.09
CA THR A 4 -3.52 30.97 19.14
C THR A 4 -2.25 30.15 19.43
N ALA A 5 -1.09 30.77 19.29
CA ALA A 5 0.19 30.20 19.71
C ALA A 5 0.52 30.67 21.12
N ARG A 6 0.93 29.76 22.01
CA ARG A 6 1.46 30.05 23.35
C ARG A 6 2.97 29.73 23.33
N VAL A 7 3.77 30.68 23.75
CA VAL A 7 5.19 30.44 23.97
C VAL A 7 5.37 29.65 25.27
N VAL A 8 6.06 28.52 25.20
CA VAL A 8 6.49 27.72 26.35
C VAL A 8 8.01 27.76 26.47
N HIS A 9 8.54 27.70 27.68
CA HIS A 9 9.98 27.60 27.89
C HIS A 9 10.48 26.24 27.37
N ALA A 10 11.68 26.23 26.76
CA ALA A 10 12.27 24.99 26.27
C ALA A 10 12.46 23.91 27.37
N ALA A 11 12.63 24.37 28.62
CA ALA A 11 12.73 23.48 29.78
C ALA A 11 11.38 22.80 30.17
N ASP A 12 10.27 23.37 29.68
CA ASP A 12 8.92 22.84 29.95
C ASP A 12 8.37 22.03 28.78
N ALA A 13 9.21 21.78 27.74
CA ALA A 13 8.85 21.06 26.54
C ALA A 13 9.73 19.81 26.39
N VAL A 14 9.11 18.68 26.10
CA VAL A 14 9.81 17.43 25.79
C VAL A 14 9.47 17.03 24.37
N GLU A 15 10.49 16.76 23.56
CA GLU A 15 10.32 16.23 22.23
C GLU A 15 10.17 14.70 22.28
N ILE A 16 9.07 14.18 21.74
CA ILE A 16 8.78 12.75 21.68
C ILE A 16 8.85 12.31 20.23
N ASN A 17 9.83 11.49 19.91
CA ASN A 17 10.08 11.01 18.55
C ASN A 17 9.73 9.54 18.35
N THR A 18 9.59 8.78 19.44
CA THR A 18 9.30 7.33 19.38
C THR A 18 8.19 6.94 20.35
N TYR A 19 7.55 5.79 20.09
CA TYR A 19 6.56 5.21 20.99
C TYR A 19 7.17 4.80 22.32
N GLU A 20 8.43 4.38 22.36
CA GLU A 20 9.15 4.06 23.57
C GLU A 20 9.29 5.28 24.48
N GLN A 21 9.70 6.43 23.90
CA GLN A 21 9.76 7.69 24.65
C GLN A 21 8.39 8.12 25.16
N LEU A 22 7.33 7.94 24.36
CA LEU A 22 5.97 8.24 24.83
C LEU A 22 5.57 7.35 26.00
N ARG A 23 5.86 6.04 25.96
CA ARG A 23 5.58 5.11 27.06
C ARG A 23 6.32 5.46 28.34
N GLU A 24 7.57 5.94 28.23
CA GLU A 24 8.36 6.37 29.37
C GLU A 24 7.79 7.62 30.05
N ILE A 25 7.21 8.53 29.26
CA ILE A 25 6.68 9.82 29.74
C ILE A 25 5.24 9.68 30.19
N ASP A 26 4.40 8.97 29.44
CA ASP A 26 2.98 8.77 29.67
C ASP A 26 2.55 7.37 29.18
N SER A 27 2.67 6.38 30.09
CA SER A 27 2.31 4.98 29.79
C SER A 27 0.81 4.79 29.51
N ASP A 28 -0.03 5.72 29.95
CA ASP A 28 -1.48 5.67 29.80
C ASP A 28 -1.98 6.52 28.61
N SER A 29 -1.08 7.09 27.83
CA SER A 29 -1.41 7.92 26.68
C SER A 29 -2.33 7.20 25.71
N SER A 30 -3.44 7.85 25.34
CA SER A 30 -4.36 7.35 24.31
C SER A 30 -3.69 7.19 22.94
N GLN A 31 -2.57 7.87 22.70
CA GLN A 31 -1.79 7.74 21.46
C GLN A 31 -1.06 6.39 21.36
N LEU A 32 -0.91 5.68 22.45
CA LEU A 32 -0.41 4.31 22.49
C LEU A 32 -1.47 3.27 22.09
N GLN A 33 -2.75 3.65 22.06
CA GLN A 33 -3.90 2.78 21.79
C GLN A 33 -4.54 3.11 20.43
N THR A 34 -3.71 3.29 19.40
CA THR A 34 -4.23 3.51 18.05
C THR A 34 -4.81 2.23 17.47
N ASP A 35 -5.78 2.36 16.56
CA ASP A 35 -6.38 1.23 15.83
C ASP A 35 -5.30 0.32 15.19
N ALA A 36 -4.21 0.92 14.69
CA ALA A 36 -3.12 0.16 14.10
C ALA A 36 -2.41 -0.74 15.12
N ILE A 37 -2.14 -0.24 16.32
CA ILE A 37 -1.51 -1.03 17.40
C ILE A 37 -2.46 -2.13 17.87
N GLN A 38 -3.75 -1.82 18.01
CA GLN A 38 -4.75 -2.83 18.37
C GLN A 38 -4.79 -3.96 17.32
N VAL A 39 -4.86 -3.62 16.04
CA VAL A 39 -4.83 -4.61 14.94
C VAL A 39 -3.54 -5.45 14.98
N ILE A 40 -2.38 -4.86 15.25
CA ILE A 40 -1.13 -5.61 15.40
C ILE A 40 -1.22 -6.61 16.56
N CYS A 41 -1.70 -6.16 17.71
CA CYS A 41 -1.83 -7.02 18.89
C CYS A 41 -2.77 -8.21 18.62
N GLU A 42 -3.92 -7.95 18.00
CA GLU A 42 -4.91 -8.98 17.65
C GLU A 42 -4.36 -9.96 16.60
N ALA A 43 -3.79 -9.44 15.51
CA ALA A 43 -3.29 -10.24 14.39
C ALA A 43 -2.10 -11.13 14.75
N LEU A 44 -1.18 -10.63 15.60
CA LEU A 44 0.03 -11.35 16.00
C LEU A 44 -0.10 -12.05 17.37
N GLY A 45 -1.23 -11.91 18.05
CA GLY A 45 -1.44 -12.44 19.40
C GLY A 45 -0.41 -11.89 20.37
N ALA A 46 -0.17 -10.58 20.31
CA ALA A 46 0.87 -9.89 21.09
C ALA A 46 0.26 -8.89 22.09
N GLN A 47 1.04 -8.57 23.11
CA GLN A 47 0.73 -7.45 24.01
C GLN A 47 1.30 -6.15 23.43
N GLN A 48 0.71 -5.01 23.79
CA GLN A 48 1.14 -3.71 23.30
C GLN A 48 2.64 -3.42 23.58
N ASN A 49 3.16 -3.85 24.71
CA ASN A 49 4.57 -3.67 25.09
C ASN A 49 5.53 -4.55 24.28
N GLU A 50 5.04 -5.57 23.58
CA GLU A 50 5.84 -6.40 22.67
C GLU A 50 5.98 -5.76 21.28
N VAL A 51 5.21 -4.70 20.98
CA VAL A 51 5.31 -3.92 19.74
C VAL A 51 6.32 -2.79 19.95
N THR A 52 7.51 -2.92 19.40
CA THR A 52 8.67 -2.04 19.66
C THR A 52 9.35 -1.59 18.37
N ASN A 53 10.32 -0.68 18.47
CA ASN A 53 11.14 -0.18 17.35
C ASN A 53 10.28 0.37 16.19
N ILE A 54 9.19 1.06 16.51
CA ILE A 54 8.29 1.61 15.51
C ILE A 54 8.98 2.75 14.77
N THR A 55 9.17 2.56 13.46
CA THR A 55 9.84 3.54 12.58
C THR A 55 8.98 3.81 11.37
N VAL A 56 8.60 5.08 11.17
CA VAL A 56 7.80 5.49 10.01
C VAL A 56 8.61 5.32 8.74
N LEU A 57 8.05 4.60 7.78
CA LEU A 57 8.61 4.46 6.45
C LEU A 57 8.22 5.65 5.57
N LYS A 58 8.92 5.82 4.45
CA LYS A 58 8.60 6.89 3.49
C LYS A 58 7.12 6.82 3.12
N LYS A 59 6.43 7.95 3.19
CA LYS A 59 5.00 8.04 2.82
C LYS A 59 4.85 7.85 1.32
N GLY A 60 4.08 6.82 0.92
CA GLY A 60 3.52 6.75 -0.43
C GLY A 60 2.32 7.68 -0.57
N MET A 61 1.85 7.91 -1.80
CA MET A 61 0.67 8.75 -2.05
C MET A 61 -0.62 8.14 -1.47
N THR A 62 -0.72 6.82 -1.50
CA THR A 62 -1.95 6.08 -1.17
C THR A 62 -1.91 5.35 0.17
N ASN A 63 -0.74 5.24 0.80
CA ASN A 63 -0.58 4.47 2.02
C ASN A 63 0.39 5.13 3.00
N ARG A 64 0.14 4.94 4.28
CA ARG A 64 1.09 5.19 5.36
C ARG A 64 1.63 3.86 5.83
N SER A 65 2.93 3.75 6.03
CA SER A 65 3.53 2.50 6.46
C SER A 65 4.57 2.75 7.54
N PHE A 66 4.69 1.82 8.46
CA PHE A 66 5.76 1.82 9.45
C PHE A 66 6.31 0.41 9.69
N LEU A 67 7.59 0.37 9.96
CA LEU A 67 8.30 -0.83 10.42
C LEU A 67 8.14 -0.95 11.93
N PHE A 68 8.00 -2.17 12.43
CA PHE A 68 8.00 -2.46 13.87
C PHE A 68 8.56 -3.85 14.15
N SER A 69 8.98 -4.08 15.39
CA SER A 69 9.41 -5.37 15.90
C SER A 69 8.33 -5.97 16.79
N CYS A 70 8.13 -7.28 16.70
CA CYS A 70 7.25 -8.04 17.57
C CYS A 70 7.71 -9.50 17.63
N LYS A 71 7.90 -10.06 18.84
CA LYS A 71 8.29 -11.48 19.06
C LYS A 71 9.49 -11.91 18.20
N ASP A 72 10.58 -11.18 18.27
CA ASP A 72 11.85 -11.45 17.56
C ASP A 72 11.79 -11.35 16.02
N LYS A 73 10.68 -10.90 15.46
CA LYS A 73 10.52 -10.62 14.05
C LYS A 73 10.25 -9.14 13.77
N LYS A 74 10.55 -8.72 12.56
CA LYS A 74 10.20 -7.39 12.05
C LYS A 74 9.06 -7.48 11.06
N TYR A 75 8.20 -6.48 11.09
CA TYR A 75 7.00 -6.40 10.25
C TYR A 75 6.83 -5.00 9.69
N ILE A 76 6.11 -4.91 8.60
CA ILE A 76 5.60 -3.64 8.06
C ILE A 76 4.09 -3.62 8.26
N MET A 77 3.59 -2.58 8.94
CA MET A 77 2.17 -2.23 8.97
C MET A 77 1.87 -1.23 7.88
N ARG A 78 0.89 -1.51 7.04
CA ARG A 78 0.35 -0.58 6.05
C ARG A 78 -1.05 -0.14 6.46
N ILE A 79 -1.24 1.17 6.52
CA ILE A 79 -2.51 1.84 6.76
C ILE A 79 -2.88 2.59 5.49
N PRO A 80 -4.06 2.37 4.89
CA PRO A 80 -4.54 3.16 3.76
C PRO A 80 -4.58 4.65 4.08
N GLY A 81 -4.23 5.47 3.10
CA GLY A 81 -4.37 6.92 3.18
C GLY A 81 -5.84 7.34 3.08
N GLU A 82 -6.16 8.49 3.65
CA GLU A 82 -7.49 9.08 3.55
C GLU A 82 -7.89 9.31 2.09
N GLY A 83 -9.15 9.01 1.75
CA GLY A 83 -9.70 9.18 0.39
C GLY A 83 -9.28 8.10 -0.62
N THR A 84 -8.50 7.09 -0.21
CA THR A 84 -8.09 6.01 -1.14
C THR A 84 -9.14 4.93 -1.32
N ASP A 85 -10.19 4.90 -0.52
CA ASP A 85 -11.25 3.89 -0.58
C ASP A 85 -12.04 3.94 -1.89
N GLN A 86 -12.11 5.12 -2.51
CA GLN A 86 -12.72 5.31 -3.83
C GLN A 86 -11.79 4.86 -4.97
N LEU A 87 -10.49 4.76 -4.73
CA LEU A 87 -9.50 4.45 -5.77
C LEU A 87 -9.10 2.97 -5.77
N ILE A 88 -9.16 2.30 -4.61
CA ILE A 88 -8.65 0.94 -4.44
C ILE A 88 -9.71 0.04 -3.83
N ASN A 89 -10.09 -1.00 -4.56
CA ASN A 89 -10.99 -2.04 -4.05
C ASN A 89 -10.23 -3.00 -3.13
N ARG A 90 -10.40 -2.83 -1.81
CA ARG A 90 -9.65 -3.57 -0.78
C ARG A 90 -9.99 -5.07 -0.76
N ARG A 91 -11.20 -5.44 -1.13
CA ARG A 91 -11.59 -6.85 -1.23
C ARG A 91 -10.90 -7.54 -2.39
N GLN A 92 -10.82 -6.87 -3.55
CA GLN A 92 -10.07 -7.38 -4.70
C GLN A 92 -8.58 -7.48 -4.39
N GLU A 93 -8.01 -6.47 -3.73
CA GLU A 93 -6.63 -6.51 -3.26
C GLU A 93 -6.38 -7.71 -2.35
N ALA A 94 -7.24 -7.95 -1.35
CA ALA A 94 -7.10 -9.09 -0.45
C ALA A 94 -7.20 -10.44 -1.19
N ALA A 95 -8.11 -10.58 -2.15
CA ALA A 95 -8.25 -11.78 -2.98
C ALA A 95 -6.99 -12.06 -3.80
N VAL A 96 -6.34 -11.02 -4.35
CA VAL A 96 -5.04 -11.16 -5.03
C VAL A 96 -3.98 -11.69 -4.07
N TYR A 97 -3.84 -11.08 -2.89
CA TYR A 97 -2.85 -11.54 -1.91
C TYR A 97 -3.10 -12.97 -1.43
N GLN A 98 -4.34 -13.38 -1.25
CA GLN A 98 -4.69 -14.78 -0.95
C GLN A 98 -4.26 -15.74 -2.07
N THR A 99 -4.44 -15.33 -3.33
CA THR A 99 -4.08 -16.13 -4.50
C THR A 99 -2.56 -16.32 -4.63
N ILE A 100 -1.76 -15.33 -4.27
CA ILE A 100 -0.29 -15.37 -4.36
C ILE A 100 0.41 -15.82 -3.08
N ALA A 101 -0.32 -16.03 -1.98
CA ALA A 101 0.23 -16.46 -0.70
C ALA A 101 1.06 -17.75 -0.83
N GLY A 102 2.20 -17.82 -0.14
CA GLY A 102 3.11 -18.97 -0.12
C GLY A 102 3.87 -19.22 -1.43
N ARG A 103 3.69 -18.39 -2.47
CA ARG A 103 4.34 -18.57 -3.80
C ARG A 103 5.67 -17.83 -3.94
N ARG A 104 6.14 -17.16 -2.91
CA ARG A 104 7.37 -16.34 -2.92
C ARG A 104 7.37 -15.25 -4.02
N ILE A 105 6.20 -14.66 -4.24
CA ILE A 105 5.99 -13.57 -5.21
C ILE A 105 5.94 -12.23 -4.49
N CYS A 106 5.48 -12.23 -3.25
CA CYS A 106 5.43 -11.06 -2.37
C CYS A 106 5.96 -11.43 -0.97
N ASP A 107 6.02 -10.44 -0.10
CA ASP A 107 6.28 -10.62 1.33
C ASP A 107 5.24 -11.55 1.95
N GLU A 108 5.63 -12.29 2.99
CA GLU A 108 4.68 -13.11 3.73
C GLU A 108 3.65 -12.23 4.44
N ILE A 109 2.38 -12.53 4.19
CA ILE A 109 1.25 -11.78 4.73
C ILE A 109 0.90 -12.36 6.10
N ALA A 110 1.14 -11.61 7.16
CA ALA A 110 0.71 -11.95 8.50
C ALA A 110 -0.76 -11.59 8.76
N TYR A 111 -1.25 -10.51 8.11
CA TYR A 111 -2.63 -10.04 8.24
C TYR A 111 -3.01 -9.16 7.05
N ILE A 112 -4.25 -9.29 6.59
CA ILE A 112 -4.88 -8.37 5.66
C ILE A 112 -6.37 -8.28 5.94
N ASN A 113 -6.89 -7.05 6.04
CA ASN A 113 -8.32 -6.81 6.23
C ASN A 113 -8.94 -6.28 4.93
N PRO A 114 -9.88 -7.03 4.32
CA PRO A 114 -10.51 -6.63 3.07
C PRO A 114 -11.49 -5.44 3.21
N GLU A 115 -11.90 -5.10 4.44
CA GLU A 115 -12.85 -4.00 4.66
C GLU A 115 -12.15 -2.65 4.78
N ASN A 116 -11.05 -2.59 5.54
CA ASN A 116 -10.34 -1.35 5.79
C ASN A 116 -8.95 -1.27 5.14
N GLY A 117 -8.49 -2.35 4.51
CA GLY A 117 -7.22 -2.41 3.81
C GLY A 117 -5.97 -2.41 4.70
N TYR A 118 -6.11 -2.56 6.01
CA TYR A 118 -4.96 -2.73 6.90
C TYR A 118 -4.22 -4.02 6.54
N LYS A 119 -2.89 -3.95 6.44
CA LYS A 119 -2.07 -5.08 6.07
C LYS A 119 -0.79 -5.13 6.90
N ILE A 120 -0.45 -6.33 7.38
CA ILE A 120 0.82 -6.60 8.07
C ILE A 120 1.57 -7.64 7.24
N THR A 121 2.82 -7.33 6.87
CA THR A 121 3.72 -8.24 6.19
C THR A 121 5.00 -8.45 6.99
N GLU A 122 5.62 -9.63 6.88
CA GLU A 122 6.96 -9.84 7.43
C GLU A 122 7.98 -8.97 6.67
N TYR A 123 8.89 -8.35 7.39
CA TYR A 123 9.95 -7.54 6.80
C TYR A 123 11.05 -8.43 6.22
N LEU A 124 11.39 -8.23 4.96
CA LEU A 124 12.47 -8.95 4.29
C LEU A 124 13.82 -8.31 4.64
N GLU A 125 14.53 -8.93 5.56
CA GLU A 125 15.88 -8.47 5.92
C GLU A 125 16.86 -8.64 4.75
N GLY A 126 17.70 -7.64 4.55
CA GLY A 126 18.68 -7.64 3.47
C GLY A 126 18.09 -7.36 2.07
N ALA A 127 16.79 -7.14 1.96
CA ALA A 127 16.20 -6.70 0.70
C ALA A 127 16.67 -5.27 0.36
N ARG A 128 16.90 -5.03 -0.91
CA ARG A 128 17.20 -3.72 -1.47
C ARG A 128 16.34 -3.44 -2.70
N VAL A 129 16.20 -2.19 -3.03
CA VAL A 129 15.55 -1.77 -4.28
C VAL A 129 16.40 -2.23 -5.47
N CYS A 130 15.73 -2.63 -6.55
CA CYS A 130 16.37 -2.90 -7.84
C CYS A 130 17.07 -1.64 -8.35
N ASP A 131 18.29 -1.78 -8.82
CA ASP A 131 19.00 -0.70 -9.49
C ASP A 131 18.66 -0.73 -10.98
N ALA A 132 17.94 0.29 -11.44
CA ALA A 132 17.49 0.39 -12.84
C ALA A 132 18.64 0.60 -13.84
N GLU A 133 19.82 0.98 -13.39
CA GLU A 133 21.03 1.10 -14.22
C GLU A 133 21.86 -0.19 -14.22
N ASN A 134 21.51 -1.17 -13.37
CA ASN A 134 22.21 -2.45 -13.30
C ASN A 134 21.48 -3.51 -14.13
N GLU A 135 22.11 -3.93 -15.24
CA GLU A 135 21.55 -4.91 -16.17
C GLU A 135 21.23 -6.26 -15.50
N GLU A 136 22.06 -6.72 -14.58
CA GLU A 136 21.84 -7.98 -13.85
C GLU A 136 20.60 -7.93 -12.97
N ASP A 137 20.36 -6.79 -12.31
CA ASP A 137 19.14 -6.57 -11.52
C ASP A 137 17.89 -6.54 -12.41
N LEU A 138 17.96 -5.83 -13.54
CA LEU A 138 16.86 -5.79 -14.51
C LEU A 138 16.54 -7.18 -15.04
N GLN A 139 17.55 -7.98 -15.39
CA GLN A 139 17.35 -9.36 -15.85
C GLN A 139 16.68 -10.23 -14.79
N LYS A 140 17.08 -10.10 -13.51
CA LYS A 140 16.45 -10.81 -12.39
C LYS A 140 14.99 -10.41 -12.21
N CYS A 141 14.68 -9.11 -12.27
CA CYS A 141 13.32 -8.59 -12.16
C CYS A 141 12.44 -9.07 -13.32
N MET A 142 12.92 -8.97 -14.57
CA MET A 142 12.18 -9.43 -15.74
C MET A 142 11.96 -10.95 -15.75
N LYS A 143 12.95 -11.72 -15.32
CA LYS A 143 12.80 -13.16 -15.14
C LYS A 143 11.72 -13.48 -14.11
N LYS A 144 11.74 -12.80 -12.95
CA LYS A 144 10.74 -13.00 -11.90
C LYS A 144 9.33 -12.64 -12.37
N LEU A 145 9.19 -11.53 -13.10
CA LEU A 145 7.91 -11.11 -13.68
C LEU A 145 7.38 -12.14 -14.69
N ARG A 146 8.24 -12.68 -15.56
CA ARG A 146 7.88 -13.75 -16.49
C ARG A 146 7.46 -15.02 -15.77
N GLU A 147 8.17 -15.43 -14.72
CA GLU A 147 7.82 -16.58 -13.89
C GLU A 147 6.46 -16.40 -13.22
N PHE A 148 6.16 -15.18 -12.74
CA PHE A 148 4.87 -14.86 -12.17
C PHE A 148 3.73 -14.98 -13.19
N HIS A 149 3.84 -14.31 -14.33
CA HIS A 149 2.82 -14.38 -15.38
C HIS A 149 2.67 -15.81 -15.94
N GLY A 150 3.74 -16.56 -16.01
CA GLY A 150 3.75 -17.97 -16.47
C GLY A 150 3.00 -18.93 -15.55
N GLN A 151 2.72 -18.56 -14.30
CA GLN A 151 1.88 -19.34 -13.39
C GLN A 151 0.40 -19.32 -13.78
N LYS A 152 -0.02 -18.36 -14.63
CA LYS A 152 -1.39 -18.21 -15.12
C LYS A 152 -2.44 -18.17 -14.01
N LEU A 153 -2.11 -17.50 -12.91
CA LEU A 153 -3.00 -17.36 -11.78
C LEU A 153 -4.24 -16.55 -12.18
N ARG A 154 -5.34 -16.80 -11.53
CA ARG A 154 -6.61 -16.11 -11.78
C ARG A 154 -7.25 -15.70 -10.46
N VAL A 155 -7.99 -14.63 -10.52
CA VAL A 155 -8.91 -14.13 -9.49
C VAL A 155 -10.29 -13.96 -10.12
N ASP A 156 -11.31 -13.76 -9.30
CA ASP A 156 -12.71 -13.63 -9.72
C ASP A 156 -13.09 -12.26 -10.29
N HIS A 157 -12.12 -11.38 -10.45
CA HIS A 157 -12.28 -10.03 -10.99
C HIS A 157 -11.22 -9.72 -12.03
N SER A 158 -11.48 -8.72 -12.88
CA SER A 158 -10.55 -8.20 -13.88
C SER A 158 -10.29 -6.71 -13.67
N PHE A 159 -9.15 -6.24 -14.13
CA PHE A 159 -8.86 -4.81 -14.21
C PHE A 159 -9.33 -4.30 -15.58
N ASP A 160 -10.51 -3.69 -15.60
CA ASP A 160 -11.05 -3.04 -16.79
C ASP A 160 -10.45 -1.64 -16.93
N LEU A 161 -9.41 -1.51 -17.75
CA LEU A 161 -8.67 -0.26 -17.93
C LEU A 161 -9.58 0.88 -18.40
N PHE A 162 -10.49 0.62 -19.34
CA PHE A 162 -11.37 1.65 -19.90
C PHE A 162 -12.48 2.01 -18.91
N GLY A 163 -13.05 1.03 -18.22
CA GLY A 163 -14.00 1.28 -17.15
C GLY A 163 -13.39 2.05 -15.98
N GLN A 164 -12.11 1.82 -15.67
CA GLN A 164 -11.40 2.62 -14.66
C GLN A 164 -11.21 4.08 -15.11
N MET A 165 -10.92 4.34 -16.39
CA MET A 165 -10.86 5.71 -16.90
C MET A 165 -12.19 6.44 -16.71
N GLU A 166 -13.30 5.82 -17.11
CA GLU A 166 -14.65 6.38 -16.95
C GLU A 166 -15.01 6.60 -15.47
N TYR A 167 -14.65 5.64 -14.62
CA TYR A 167 -14.85 5.75 -13.18
C TYR A 167 -14.08 6.94 -12.58
N TYR A 168 -12.80 7.09 -12.91
CA TYR A 168 -12.00 8.20 -12.39
C TYR A 168 -12.51 9.56 -12.88
N GLU A 169 -12.99 9.65 -14.11
CA GLU A 169 -13.63 10.87 -14.60
C GLU A 169 -14.92 11.20 -13.83
N SER A 170 -15.69 10.18 -13.44
CA SER A 170 -16.91 10.40 -12.67
C SER A 170 -16.62 11.04 -11.30
N LEU A 171 -15.42 10.83 -10.76
CA LEU A 171 -14.98 11.44 -9.50
C LEU A 171 -14.66 12.94 -9.62
N TRP A 172 -14.59 13.48 -10.83
CA TRP A 172 -14.32 14.91 -11.03
C TRP A 172 -15.56 15.80 -10.78
N GLU A 173 -16.71 15.20 -10.51
CA GLU A 173 -17.97 15.92 -10.19
C GLU A 173 -18.29 17.03 -11.20
N GLY A 174 -18.03 16.78 -12.49
CA GLY A 174 -18.25 17.73 -13.57
C GLY A 174 -17.16 18.80 -13.74
N THR A 175 -16.07 18.75 -12.98
CA THR A 175 -14.93 19.66 -13.18
C THR A 175 -14.19 19.25 -14.45
N PRO A 176 -14.01 20.13 -15.46
CA PRO A 176 -13.33 19.77 -16.68
C PRO A 176 -11.82 19.58 -16.46
N SER A 177 -11.20 18.75 -17.32
CA SER A 177 -9.74 18.61 -17.33
C SER A 177 -9.04 19.94 -17.59
N ALA A 178 -7.90 20.17 -16.95
CA ALA A 178 -7.04 21.32 -17.20
C ALA A 178 -6.33 21.24 -18.59
N TYR A 179 -6.27 20.07 -19.21
CA TYR A 179 -5.64 19.86 -20.51
C TYR A 179 -6.62 20.17 -21.63
N LYS A 180 -6.24 21.09 -22.54
CA LYS A 180 -7.11 21.55 -23.64
C LYS A 180 -7.43 20.49 -24.69
N ASP A 181 -6.58 19.50 -24.83
CA ASP A 181 -6.70 18.40 -25.79
C ASP A 181 -7.21 17.10 -25.16
N TYR A 182 -7.69 17.16 -23.93
CA TYR A 182 -8.14 15.99 -23.17
C TYR A 182 -9.13 15.13 -23.95
N GLU A 183 -10.25 15.72 -24.40
CA GLU A 183 -11.30 15.01 -25.11
C GLU A 183 -10.79 14.37 -26.42
N LYS A 184 -9.93 15.06 -27.14
CA LYS A 184 -9.31 14.53 -28.35
C LYS A 184 -8.41 13.34 -28.05
N THR A 185 -7.58 13.46 -27.02
CA THR A 185 -6.65 12.41 -26.59
C THR A 185 -7.43 11.20 -26.09
N LYS A 186 -8.46 11.42 -25.26
CA LYS A 186 -9.35 10.36 -24.79
C LYS A 186 -10.01 9.61 -25.96
N ALA A 187 -10.54 10.31 -26.95
CA ALA A 187 -11.15 9.69 -28.13
C ALA A 187 -10.16 8.80 -28.90
N HIS A 188 -8.89 9.20 -29.00
CA HIS A 188 -7.86 8.38 -29.63
C HIS A 188 -7.52 7.14 -28.77
N VAL A 189 -7.45 7.29 -27.45
CA VAL A 189 -7.20 6.16 -26.54
C VAL A 189 -8.34 5.13 -26.62
N LEU A 190 -9.58 5.59 -26.66
CA LEU A 190 -10.74 4.70 -26.75
C LEU A 190 -10.80 3.90 -28.06
N GLN A 191 -10.19 4.37 -29.16
CA GLN A 191 -10.06 3.59 -30.40
C GLN A 191 -9.19 2.33 -30.21
N LEU A 192 -8.33 2.29 -29.18
CA LEU A 192 -7.54 1.10 -28.88
C LEU A 192 -8.38 -0.02 -28.27
N LYS A 193 -9.58 0.26 -27.77
CA LYS A 193 -10.44 -0.72 -27.10
C LYS A 193 -10.76 -1.89 -28.02
N ASP A 194 -11.27 -1.61 -29.21
CA ASP A 194 -11.64 -2.63 -30.20
C ASP A 194 -10.42 -3.47 -30.61
N TYR A 195 -9.27 -2.82 -30.76
CA TYR A 195 -8.02 -3.54 -31.09
C TYR A 195 -7.58 -4.46 -29.96
N ILE A 196 -7.63 -4.00 -28.71
CA ILE A 196 -7.26 -4.78 -27.54
C ILE A 196 -8.22 -5.96 -27.38
N GLU A 197 -9.53 -5.74 -27.49
CA GLU A 197 -10.55 -6.80 -27.38
C GLU A 197 -10.38 -7.87 -28.47
N ALA A 198 -10.09 -7.46 -29.70
CA ALA A 198 -9.88 -8.39 -30.82
C ALA A 198 -8.59 -9.21 -30.72
N ASN A 199 -7.58 -8.71 -29.98
CA ASN A 199 -6.27 -9.34 -29.85
C ASN A 199 -6.00 -9.84 -28.40
N ALA A 200 -6.98 -9.75 -27.51
CA ALA A 200 -6.82 -10.22 -26.13
C ALA A 200 -6.57 -11.73 -26.10
N GLY A 201 -5.52 -12.12 -25.39
CA GLY A 201 -5.21 -13.50 -25.13
C GLY A 201 -5.91 -14.04 -23.87
N GLU A 202 -5.29 -15.02 -23.23
CA GLU A 202 -5.75 -15.56 -21.97
C GLU A 202 -5.57 -14.52 -20.85
N TRP A 203 -6.65 -14.22 -20.12
CA TRP A 203 -6.61 -13.32 -18.97
C TRP A 203 -6.01 -14.04 -17.75
N VAL A 204 -4.95 -13.48 -17.22
CA VAL A 204 -4.23 -14.01 -16.06
C VAL A 204 -3.90 -12.86 -15.11
N LEU A 205 -3.63 -13.21 -13.84
CA LEU A 205 -3.14 -12.25 -12.87
C LEU A 205 -1.76 -11.73 -13.30
N THR A 206 -1.64 -10.42 -13.43
CA THR A 206 -0.41 -9.73 -13.83
C THR A 206 -0.03 -8.66 -12.82
N HIS A 207 1.25 -8.30 -12.77
CA HIS A 207 1.71 -7.10 -12.09
C HIS A 207 1.60 -5.93 -13.07
N ILE A 208 0.69 -5.00 -12.79
CA ILE A 208 0.38 -3.89 -13.70
C ILE A 208 1.37 -2.74 -13.52
N ASP A 209 1.87 -2.55 -12.29
CA ASP A 209 2.79 -1.47 -11.90
C ASP A 209 4.13 -2.09 -11.48
N ALA A 210 4.94 -2.43 -12.46
CA ALA A 210 6.24 -3.07 -12.27
C ALA A 210 7.39 -2.04 -12.26
N VAL A 211 7.24 -0.95 -11.50
CA VAL A 211 8.20 0.18 -11.40
C VAL A 211 9.05 0.04 -10.15
#